data_028f28d0d52caf7bbc38f4b60c67ef23
#
_entry.id   028f28d0d52caf7bbc38f4b60c67ef23
#
_cell.length_a   1.000
_cell.length_b   1.000
_cell.length_c   1.000
_cell.angle_alpha   90.00
_cell.angle_beta   90.00
_cell.angle_gamma   90.00
#
_symmetry.space_group_name_H-M   'P 1'
#
loop_
_entity.id
_entity.type
_entity.pdbx_description
1 polymer ?
#
loop_
_entity_poly.entity_id
_entity_poly.type
_entity_poly.pdbx_seq_one_letter_code
_entity_poly.pdbx_strand_id
1 'polypeptide(L)'
;MRSIRSRSRWVFPLLFLLAAGCTPPGDDGSSESSGPSSPPQLTLTADADEAAQVIDAATLESMIASLADDSLAGRGPATEGDQLTRTYIAEALAECGFEPGAADGSWEQPVELVGLTSHMPKEWTFNSENDTLSLDFWDDYIGNTGVQEPSVSIDDAELVFVGYGITAPEEDWNDYKDVDVRGKILVMLNNDPDWDPDLFAGSRRLYYGRWDYKYESAAKAGAVGAIIIHTTPSAGYPFQVVQTSWTGEQFEAPAGNEPRVRLTAWVTDEAAGRLARLGGLDLDELIASAHSRDFRPVSLNVRSSIAFESTVNEGTHTANVLGILPGSDPELADELVVYTAHHDHLGIGATDADGDSIYNGARDNASGVATVLAIARAFSALEERPRRSVLMLLVAAEEQGLLGSEAYTNDPTAH
;
A
#
# COMPACT_ATOMS: atom_id res chain seq x y z
N MET A 1 8.37 0.59 39.64
CA MET A 1 6.91 0.62 39.90
C MET A 1 6.25 0.12 38.62
N ARG A 2 5.59 -1.00 38.69
CA ARG A 2 4.98 -1.67 37.55
C ARG A 2 3.64 -1.02 37.21
N SER A 3 3.39 -0.72 35.94
CA SER A 3 2.06 -0.42 35.43
C SER A 3 1.72 -1.45 34.34
N ILE A 4 0.75 -2.29 34.65
CA ILE A 4 0.17 -3.31 33.77
C ILE A 4 -0.93 -2.61 32.97
N ARG A 5 -0.83 -2.55 31.65
CA ARG A 5 -1.94 -2.18 30.78
C ARG A 5 -2.60 -3.45 30.25
N SER A 6 -3.87 -3.58 30.58
CA SER A 6 -4.76 -4.67 30.21
C SER A 6 -5.15 -4.55 28.72
N ARG A 7 -4.92 -5.61 27.97
CA ARG A 7 -5.48 -5.78 26.61
C ARG A 7 -6.87 -6.41 26.74
N SER A 8 -7.91 -5.69 26.37
CA SER A 8 -9.25 -6.28 26.23
C SER A 8 -9.36 -7.04 24.89
N ARG A 9 -9.49 -8.35 25.00
CA ARG A 9 -9.82 -9.25 23.89
C ARG A 9 -11.34 -9.27 23.72
N TRP A 10 -11.82 -8.89 22.55
CA TRP A 10 -13.20 -9.13 22.15
C TRP A 10 -13.31 -10.55 21.57
N VAL A 11 -14.04 -11.41 22.26
CA VAL A 11 -14.39 -12.76 21.80
C VAL A 11 -15.86 -12.73 21.42
N PHE A 12 -16.17 -12.97 20.15
CA PHE A 12 -17.54 -13.23 19.70
C PHE A 12 -17.84 -14.72 19.82
N PRO A 13 -18.92 -15.14 20.49
CA PRO A 13 -19.36 -16.53 20.48
C PRO A 13 -20.24 -16.81 19.26
N LEU A 14 -19.85 -17.80 18.47
CA LEU A 14 -20.67 -18.42 17.44
C LEU A 14 -21.67 -19.35 18.12
N LEU A 15 -22.97 -19.11 17.94
CA LEU A 15 -24.04 -19.99 18.45
C LEU A 15 -24.50 -20.91 17.31
N PHE A 16 -24.20 -22.19 17.40
CA PHE A 16 -24.83 -23.24 16.59
C PHE A 16 -26.16 -23.63 17.19
N LEU A 17 -27.25 -23.55 16.41
CA LEU A 17 -28.56 -24.09 16.74
C LEU A 17 -28.79 -25.41 15.99
N LEU A 18 -28.81 -26.49 16.75
CA LEU A 18 -29.32 -27.80 16.30
C LEU A 18 -30.85 -27.81 16.36
N ALA A 19 -31.49 -28.09 15.23
CA ALA A 19 -32.93 -28.33 15.16
C ALA A 19 -33.27 -29.80 15.47
N ALA A 20 -34.06 -30.03 16.49
CA ALA A 20 -34.76 -31.29 16.70
C ALA A 20 -36.27 -31.01 16.73
N GLY A 21 -37.02 -31.64 15.80
CA GLY A 21 -38.46 -31.48 15.69
C GLY A 21 -39.27 -32.29 16.67
N CYS A 22 -40.40 -31.76 17.09
CA CYS A 22 -41.60 -32.49 17.56
C CYS A 22 -42.83 -31.59 17.41
N THR A 23 -43.90 -32.09 16.83
CA THR A 23 -45.22 -31.46 16.58
C THR A 23 -46.23 -31.72 17.68
N PRO A 24 -47.47 -31.14 17.68
CA PRO A 24 -47.97 -30.27 18.74
C PRO A 24 -49.15 -30.87 19.57
N PRO A 25 -49.77 -30.11 20.46
CA PRO A 25 -51.09 -29.59 20.16
C PRO A 25 -51.41 -28.16 20.69
N GLY A 26 -52.32 -27.53 20.03
CA GLY A 26 -52.80 -26.20 20.04
C GLY A 26 -53.21 -25.53 21.35
N ASP A 27 -53.18 -24.22 21.36
CA ASP A 27 -54.35 -23.33 21.47
C ASP A 27 -53.92 -21.87 21.58
N ASP A 28 -54.70 -21.04 20.99
CA ASP A 28 -54.91 -19.58 21.04
C ASP A 28 -53.94 -18.68 21.85
N GLY A 29 -53.38 -17.72 21.12
CA GLY A 29 -52.72 -16.54 21.69
C GLY A 29 -52.01 -15.71 20.63
N SER A 30 -52.68 -14.72 20.05
CA SER A 30 -52.12 -13.72 19.15
C SER A 30 -50.95 -12.96 19.80
N SER A 31 -49.72 -13.34 19.45
CA SER A 31 -48.53 -12.50 19.63
C SER A 31 -47.98 -12.16 18.27
N GLU A 32 -48.03 -10.89 17.90
CA GLU A 32 -47.39 -10.32 16.72
C GLU A 32 -45.89 -10.67 16.77
N SER A 33 -45.48 -11.56 15.87
CA SER A 33 -44.06 -11.78 15.62
C SER A 33 -43.53 -10.55 14.86
N SER A 34 -42.73 -9.72 15.54
CA SER A 34 -41.92 -8.73 14.88
C SER A 34 -40.93 -9.44 13.94
N GLY A 35 -41.24 -9.47 12.66
CA GLY A 35 -40.31 -9.88 11.59
C GLY A 35 -39.05 -9.01 11.61
N PRO A 36 -37.96 -9.45 10.94
CA PRO A 36 -36.72 -8.69 10.92
C PRO A 36 -37.08 -7.27 10.41
N SER A 37 -36.72 -6.27 11.21
CA SER A 37 -36.89 -4.86 10.83
C SER A 37 -36.16 -4.63 9.51
N SER A 38 -36.87 -4.08 8.52
CA SER A 38 -36.27 -3.59 7.29
C SER A 38 -35.03 -2.72 7.64
N PRO A 39 -33.96 -2.79 6.89
CA PRO A 39 -32.82 -1.91 7.14
C PRO A 39 -33.31 -0.46 7.14
N PRO A 40 -32.76 0.40 8.01
CA PRO A 40 -33.16 1.78 8.08
C PRO A 40 -33.08 2.41 6.69
N GLN A 41 -34.19 2.94 6.21
CA GLN A 41 -34.22 3.65 4.94
C GLN A 41 -33.41 4.93 5.14
N LEU A 42 -32.30 5.06 4.39
CA LEU A 42 -31.53 6.30 4.30
C LEU A 42 -32.50 7.39 3.77
N THR A 43 -32.85 8.31 4.64
CA THR A 43 -33.61 9.51 4.24
C THR A 43 -32.55 10.58 3.95
N LEU A 44 -32.32 10.88 2.67
CA LEU A 44 -31.51 12.04 2.29
C LEU A 44 -32.27 13.32 2.69
N THR A 45 -31.51 14.33 3.14
CA THR A 45 -32.07 15.67 3.34
C THR A 45 -32.54 16.25 2.00
N ALA A 46 -33.56 17.11 1.98
CA ALA A 46 -34.12 17.61 0.72
C ALA A 46 -33.11 18.42 -0.13
N ASP A 47 -32.11 18.99 0.49
CA ASP A 47 -31.04 19.77 -0.13
C ASP A 47 -29.81 18.91 -0.58
N ALA A 48 -29.73 17.66 -0.14
CA ALA A 48 -28.55 16.79 -0.49
C ALA A 48 -28.48 16.53 -2.00
N ASP A 49 -29.60 16.36 -2.68
CA ASP A 49 -29.64 16.16 -4.13
C ASP A 49 -29.20 17.44 -4.89
N GLU A 50 -29.55 18.63 -4.37
CA GLU A 50 -29.14 19.91 -4.92
C GLU A 50 -27.64 20.17 -4.67
N ALA A 51 -27.18 19.92 -3.46
CA ALA A 51 -25.75 20.03 -3.10
C ALA A 51 -24.88 19.06 -3.93
N ALA A 52 -25.34 17.85 -4.21
CA ALA A 52 -24.62 16.90 -5.05
C ALA A 52 -24.46 17.38 -6.51
N GLN A 53 -25.33 18.27 -7.00
CA GLN A 53 -25.24 18.80 -8.38
C GLN A 53 -24.06 19.73 -8.62
N VAL A 54 -23.37 20.22 -7.57
CA VAL A 54 -22.14 21.00 -7.73
C VAL A 54 -20.96 20.13 -8.17
N ILE A 55 -21.10 18.80 -8.06
CA ILE A 55 -20.11 17.83 -8.56
C ILE A 55 -20.41 17.61 -10.04
N ASP A 56 -19.76 18.36 -10.89
CA ASP A 56 -19.91 18.27 -12.34
C ASP A 56 -18.59 17.93 -13.04
N ALA A 57 -18.70 17.39 -14.27
CA ALA A 57 -17.54 16.92 -15.03
C ALA A 57 -16.54 18.04 -15.37
N ALA A 58 -17.03 19.26 -15.65
CA ALA A 58 -16.15 20.37 -16.03
C ALA A 58 -15.30 20.86 -14.84
N THR A 59 -15.90 20.89 -13.65
CA THR A 59 -15.18 21.21 -12.41
C THR A 59 -14.13 20.16 -12.10
N LEU A 60 -14.46 18.85 -12.19
CA LEU A 60 -13.49 17.76 -12.00
C LEU A 60 -12.36 17.83 -13.01
N GLU A 61 -12.66 18.00 -14.30
CA GLU A 61 -11.67 18.15 -15.36
C GLU A 61 -10.71 19.32 -15.11
N SER A 62 -11.24 20.48 -14.69
CA SER A 62 -10.42 21.64 -14.35
C SER A 62 -9.48 21.39 -13.16
N MET A 63 -9.97 20.72 -12.09
CA MET A 63 -9.13 20.38 -10.94
C MET A 63 -8.05 19.37 -11.30
N ILE A 64 -8.41 18.32 -12.06
CA ILE A 64 -7.45 17.31 -12.53
C ILE A 64 -6.38 17.97 -13.41
N ALA A 65 -6.77 18.83 -14.34
CA ALA A 65 -5.83 19.54 -15.20
C ALA A 65 -4.86 20.43 -14.39
N SER A 66 -5.36 21.12 -13.34
CA SER A 66 -4.51 21.93 -12.47
C SER A 66 -3.53 21.08 -11.65
N LEU A 67 -4.00 19.94 -11.11
CA LEU A 67 -3.17 19.04 -10.31
C LEU A 67 -2.18 18.22 -11.14
N ALA A 68 -2.46 18.00 -12.42
CA ALA A 68 -1.60 17.28 -13.35
C ALA A 68 -0.80 18.21 -14.27
N ASP A 69 -0.74 19.51 -13.98
CA ASP A 69 0.03 20.47 -14.74
C ASP A 69 1.54 20.31 -14.52
N ASP A 70 2.33 20.52 -15.57
CA ASP A 70 3.80 20.39 -15.53
C ASP A 70 4.46 21.30 -14.49
N SER A 71 3.82 22.42 -14.13
CA SER A 71 4.31 23.33 -13.08
C SER A 71 4.39 22.69 -11.70
N LEU A 72 3.65 21.58 -11.47
CA LEU A 72 3.72 20.79 -10.24
C LEU A 72 4.78 19.68 -10.33
N ALA A 73 5.51 19.57 -11.44
CA ALA A 73 6.62 18.64 -11.62
C ALA A 73 6.33 17.21 -11.16
N GLY A 74 5.08 16.74 -11.41
CA GLY A 74 4.63 15.40 -11.04
C GLY A 74 4.45 15.15 -9.54
N ARG A 75 4.39 16.18 -8.71
CA ARG A 75 4.06 16.14 -7.27
C ARG A 75 4.86 15.11 -6.45
N GLY A 76 6.13 14.89 -6.82
CA GLY A 76 6.99 13.97 -6.06
C GLY A 76 7.10 14.41 -4.59
N PRO A 77 7.07 13.47 -3.62
CA PRO A 77 7.16 13.80 -2.20
C PRO A 77 8.35 14.70 -1.85
N ALA A 78 8.14 15.64 -0.93
CA ALA A 78 9.17 16.58 -0.44
C ALA A 78 9.78 17.51 -1.51
N THR A 79 9.16 17.67 -2.69
CA THR A 79 9.56 18.61 -3.74
C THR A 79 8.79 19.93 -3.66
N GLU A 80 9.18 20.90 -4.47
CA GLU A 80 8.40 22.15 -4.65
C GLU A 80 6.99 21.84 -5.18
N GLY A 81 6.87 20.87 -6.10
CA GLY A 81 5.57 20.41 -6.62
C GLY A 81 4.65 19.85 -5.55
N ASP A 82 5.19 19.08 -4.62
CA ASP A 82 4.47 18.62 -3.43
C ASP A 82 3.97 19.80 -2.58
N GLN A 83 4.84 20.78 -2.27
CA GLN A 83 4.47 21.94 -1.48
C GLN A 83 3.38 22.78 -2.15
N LEU A 84 3.49 23.01 -3.46
CA LEU A 84 2.47 23.74 -4.23
C LEU A 84 1.13 23.01 -4.23
N THR A 85 1.16 21.68 -4.35
CA THR A 85 -0.04 20.84 -4.30
C THR A 85 -0.73 20.90 -2.93
N ARG A 86 0.02 20.80 -1.85
CA ARG A 86 -0.52 20.94 -0.48
C ARG A 86 -1.16 22.31 -0.25
N THR A 87 -0.51 23.37 -0.73
CA THR A 87 -1.05 24.72 -0.67
C THR A 87 -2.37 24.81 -1.45
N TYR A 88 -2.42 24.31 -2.69
CA TYR A 88 -3.64 24.29 -3.50
C TYR A 88 -4.79 23.56 -2.80
N ILE A 89 -4.51 22.41 -2.19
CA ILE A 89 -5.52 21.62 -1.47
C ILE A 89 -6.04 22.39 -0.25
N ALA A 90 -5.16 22.93 0.58
CA ALA A 90 -5.52 23.68 1.77
C ALA A 90 -6.39 24.92 1.44
N GLU A 91 -6.01 25.67 0.40
CA GLU A 91 -6.79 26.83 -0.09
C GLU A 91 -8.17 26.39 -0.60
N ALA A 92 -8.26 25.30 -1.38
CA ALA A 92 -9.53 24.79 -1.87
C ALA A 92 -10.48 24.30 -0.75
N LEU A 93 -9.93 23.69 0.30
CA LEU A 93 -10.71 23.28 1.48
C LEU A 93 -11.17 24.50 2.30
N ALA A 94 -10.30 25.51 2.46
CA ALA A 94 -10.67 26.78 3.14
C ALA A 94 -11.78 27.51 2.39
N GLU A 95 -11.76 27.56 1.05
CA GLU A 95 -12.82 28.13 0.23
C GLU A 95 -14.16 27.40 0.41
N CYS A 96 -14.11 26.09 0.70
CA CYS A 96 -15.28 25.28 1.03
C CYS A 96 -15.77 25.44 2.50
N GLY A 97 -15.12 26.30 3.30
CA GLY A 97 -15.50 26.55 4.70
C GLY A 97 -15.07 25.44 5.66
N PHE A 98 -14.13 24.58 5.27
CA PHE A 98 -13.44 23.69 6.20
C PHE A 98 -12.47 24.46 7.07
N GLU A 99 -12.17 23.92 8.21
CA GLU A 99 -11.18 24.44 9.18
C GLU A 99 -9.94 23.56 9.16
N PRO A 100 -8.74 24.09 9.55
CA PRO A 100 -7.54 23.28 9.70
C PRO A 100 -7.75 22.08 10.61
N GLY A 101 -7.36 20.87 10.16
CA GLY A 101 -7.65 19.62 10.87
C GLY A 101 -6.45 19.00 11.59
N ALA A 102 -5.24 19.58 11.49
CA ALA A 102 -4.08 19.05 12.18
C ALA A 102 -4.09 19.41 13.68
N ALA A 103 -3.40 18.62 14.50
CA ALA A 103 -3.40 18.75 15.96
C ALA A 103 -2.86 20.09 16.47
N ASP A 104 -1.98 20.73 15.72
CA ASP A 104 -1.41 22.05 16.04
C ASP A 104 -2.27 23.22 15.53
N GLY A 105 -3.42 22.93 14.91
CA GLY A 105 -4.32 23.93 14.32
C GLY A 105 -3.89 24.40 12.93
N SER A 106 -2.95 23.74 12.28
CA SER A 106 -2.57 23.95 10.88
C SER A 106 -3.35 23.05 9.92
N TRP A 107 -3.13 23.22 8.62
CA TRP A 107 -3.66 22.34 7.58
C TRP A 107 -2.83 21.09 7.40
N GLU A 108 -1.61 21.03 7.92
CA GLU A 108 -0.62 20.03 7.60
C GLU A 108 -0.25 19.18 8.82
N GLN A 109 -0.29 17.88 8.67
CA GLN A 109 0.34 16.92 9.59
C GLN A 109 1.66 16.48 8.97
N PRO A 110 2.82 16.83 9.58
CA PRO A 110 4.12 16.47 9.04
C PRO A 110 4.32 14.96 8.91
N VAL A 111 4.93 14.54 7.81
CA VAL A 111 5.37 13.17 7.55
C VAL A 111 6.88 13.18 7.35
N GLU A 112 7.61 12.58 8.29
CA GLU A 112 9.07 12.47 8.20
C GLU A 112 9.45 11.38 7.21
N LEU A 113 10.45 11.69 6.36
CA LEU A 113 10.94 10.80 5.32
C LEU A 113 12.46 10.68 5.37
N VAL A 114 12.97 9.54 4.92
CA VAL A 114 14.37 9.33 4.57
C VAL A 114 14.45 9.04 3.09
N GLY A 115 15.12 9.91 2.34
CA GLY A 115 15.37 9.71 0.90
C GLY A 115 16.54 8.78 0.68
N LEU A 116 16.37 7.78 -0.18
CA LEU A 116 17.35 6.75 -0.49
C LEU A 116 17.56 6.65 -2.00
N THR A 117 18.80 6.83 -2.47
CA THR A 117 19.14 6.58 -3.87
C THR A 117 20.16 5.46 -3.96
N SER A 118 19.75 4.30 -4.44
CA SER A 118 20.61 3.13 -4.60
C SER A 118 21.38 3.16 -5.92
N HIS A 119 22.70 3.01 -5.85
CA HIS A 119 23.59 2.96 -7.01
C HIS A 119 23.86 1.50 -7.40
N MET A 120 22.85 0.85 -7.97
CA MET A 120 22.89 -0.56 -8.30
C MET A 120 23.95 -0.88 -9.37
N PRO A 121 24.61 -2.05 -9.31
CA PRO A 121 25.53 -2.49 -10.36
C PRO A 121 24.79 -2.70 -11.67
N LYS A 122 25.47 -2.41 -12.80
CA LYS A 122 24.89 -2.64 -14.14
C LYS A 122 24.60 -4.10 -14.41
N GLU A 123 25.39 -4.99 -13.83
CA GLU A 123 25.24 -6.44 -13.94
C GLU A 123 25.25 -7.04 -12.53
N TRP A 124 24.30 -7.91 -12.26
CA TRP A 124 24.24 -8.71 -11.05
C TRP A 124 24.49 -10.17 -11.36
N THR A 125 25.55 -10.74 -10.76
CA THR A 125 26.05 -12.08 -11.08
C THR A 125 25.56 -13.14 -10.10
N PHE A 126 25.16 -14.28 -10.66
CA PHE A 126 24.66 -15.45 -9.96
C PHE A 126 25.46 -16.68 -10.38
N ASN A 127 25.79 -17.54 -9.44
CA ASN A 127 26.65 -18.70 -9.65
C ASN A 127 25.95 -19.99 -9.21
N SER A 128 25.98 -21.02 -10.05
CA SER A 128 25.74 -22.40 -9.65
C SER A 128 27.06 -23.16 -9.50
N GLU A 129 27.01 -24.44 -9.23
CA GLU A 129 28.22 -25.27 -9.14
C GLU A 129 29.05 -25.24 -10.43
N ASN A 130 28.41 -25.15 -11.60
CA ASN A 130 29.04 -25.37 -12.90
C ASN A 130 28.92 -24.19 -13.87
N ASP A 131 28.10 -23.17 -13.55
CA ASP A 131 27.78 -22.12 -14.50
C ASP A 131 27.55 -20.78 -13.79
N THR A 132 27.55 -19.69 -14.56
CA THR A 132 27.36 -18.32 -14.10
C THR A 132 26.36 -17.61 -15.00
N LEU A 133 25.48 -16.81 -14.40
CA LEU A 133 24.51 -15.95 -15.08
C LEU A 133 24.70 -14.52 -14.59
N SER A 134 24.66 -13.55 -15.52
CA SER A 134 24.51 -12.13 -15.19
C SER A 134 23.11 -11.65 -15.59
N LEU A 135 22.51 -10.81 -14.73
CA LEU A 135 21.28 -10.08 -15.00
C LEU A 135 21.62 -8.60 -15.18
N ASP A 136 21.06 -7.99 -16.22
CA ASP A 136 21.28 -6.59 -16.54
C ASP A 136 20.32 -5.69 -15.76
N PHE A 137 20.87 -4.63 -15.11
CA PHE A 137 20.06 -3.61 -14.47
C PHE A 137 19.19 -2.91 -15.50
N TRP A 138 17.95 -2.60 -15.13
CA TRP A 138 16.89 -2.06 -15.94
C TRP A 138 16.14 -3.11 -16.76
N ASP A 139 16.83 -3.91 -17.58
CA ASP A 139 16.18 -4.86 -18.47
C ASP A 139 15.73 -6.14 -17.76
N ASP A 140 16.56 -6.68 -16.86
CA ASP A 140 16.30 -7.94 -16.17
C ASP A 140 15.86 -7.75 -14.71
N TYR A 141 16.45 -6.75 -14.05
CA TYR A 141 16.17 -6.48 -12.64
C TYR A 141 16.17 -4.99 -12.29
N ILE A 142 15.40 -4.66 -11.28
CA ILE A 142 15.47 -3.41 -10.53
C ILE A 142 15.72 -3.76 -9.08
N GLY A 143 16.53 -2.97 -8.38
CA GLY A 143 16.84 -3.20 -6.98
C GLY A 143 17.10 -1.92 -6.20
N ASN A 144 16.89 -2.01 -4.88
CA ASN A 144 17.14 -0.94 -3.94
C ASN A 144 17.73 -1.48 -2.64
N THR A 145 18.31 -0.57 -1.87
CA THR A 145 18.61 -0.85 -0.47
C THR A 145 17.31 -1.09 0.31
N GLY A 146 17.31 -2.05 1.22
CA GLY A 146 16.24 -2.21 2.20
C GLY A 146 16.61 -1.63 3.57
N VAL A 147 17.78 -0.98 3.68
CA VAL A 147 18.30 -0.37 4.91
C VAL A 147 18.75 1.06 4.66
N GLN A 148 18.68 1.92 5.69
CA GLN A 148 19.07 3.33 5.61
C GLN A 148 20.56 3.46 5.94
N GLU A 149 21.40 2.78 5.15
CA GLU A 149 22.85 2.74 5.28
C GLU A 149 23.51 3.21 3.98
N PRO A 150 24.68 3.88 4.04
CA PRO A 150 25.35 4.40 2.85
C PRO A 150 25.96 3.32 1.95
N SER A 151 25.99 2.06 2.40
CA SER A 151 26.48 0.94 1.60
C SER A 151 25.84 -0.36 2.01
N VAL A 152 25.64 -1.24 1.04
CA VAL A 152 25.11 -2.60 1.22
C VAL A 152 26.12 -3.60 0.66
N SER A 153 26.37 -4.67 1.42
CA SER A 153 27.11 -5.84 0.94
C SER A 153 26.39 -7.11 1.39
N ILE A 154 26.23 -8.04 0.46
CA ILE A 154 25.76 -9.40 0.68
C ILE A 154 26.79 -10.32 0.02
N ASP A 155 27.36 -11.22 0.80
CA ASP A 155 28.44 -12.10 0.34
C ASP A 155 27.95 -13.54 0.28
N ASP A 156 28.08 -14.16 -0.88
CA ASP A 156 27.86 -15.59 -1.13
C ASP A 156 26.55 -16.13 -0.53
N ALA A 157 25.45 -15.40 -0.68
CA ALA A 157 24.14 -15.80 -0.18
C ALA A 157 23.47 -16.81 -1.11
N GLU A 158 22.88 -17.87 -0.52
CA GLU A 158 22.08 -18.85 -1.25
C GLU A 158 20.72 -18.26 -1.65
N LEU A 159 20.24 -18.56 -2.86
CA LEU A 159 18.90 -18.22 -3.33
C LEU A 159 17.92 -19.34 -3.01
N VAL A 160 16.78 -18.98 -2.41
CA VAL A 160 15.72 -19.93 -2.05
C VAL A 160 14.37 -19.40 -2.55
N PHE A 161 13.69 -20.22 -3.35
CA PHE A 161 12.30 -19.95 -3.73
C PHE A 161 11.37 -20.30 -2.58
N VAL A 162 10.55 -19.32 -2.17
CA VAL A 162 9.65 -19.44 -1.01
C VAL A 162 8.17 -19.29 -1.38
N GLY A 163 7.80 -19.66 -2.61
CA GLY A 163 6.41 -19.53 -3.07
C GLY A 163 5.94 -18.08 -3.03
N TYR A 164 4.86 -17.80 -2.34
CA TYR A 164 4.36 -16.43 -2.13
C TYR A 164 5.05 -15.70 -0.97
N GLY A 165 5.86 -16.39 -0.15
CA GLY A 165 6.53 -15.81 1.02
C GLY A 165 5.54 -15.34 2.10
N ILE A 166 4.44 -16.04 2.28
CA ILE A 166 3.35 -15.65 3.18
C ILE A 166 3.34 -16.53 4.44
N THR A 167 3.08 -15.88 5.58
CA THR A 167 2.68 -16.51 6.84
C THR A 167 1.37 -15.88 7.29
N ALA A 168 0.26 -16.60 7.13
CA ALA A 168 -1.10 -16.19 7.45
C ALA A 168 -1.79 -17.31 8.24
N PRO A 169 -1.66 -17.33 9.59
CA PRO A 169 -2.22 -18.39 10.43
C PRO A 169 -3.75 -18.49 10.34
N GLU A 170 -4.46 -17.39 10.10
CA GLU A 170 -5.91 -17.34 9.92
C GLU A 170 -6.38 -18.03 8.64
N GLU A 171 -5.50 -18.11 7.62
CA GLU A 171 -5.75 -18.79 6.36
C GLU A 171 -5.15 -20.22 6.37
N ASP A 172 -4.59 -20.67 7.51
CA ASP A 172 -3.82 -21.92 7.62
C ASP A 172 -2.71 -21.99 6.54
N TRP A 173 -2.02 -20.85 6.31
CA TRP A 173 -1.00 -20.70 5.28
C TRP A 173 0.35 -20.34 5.87
N ASN A 174 1.39 -21.06 5.46
CA ASN A 174 2.77 -20.78 5.81
C ASN A 174 3.71 -21.32 4.74
N ASP A 175 4.28 -20.44 3.93
CA ASP A 175 5.21 -20.82 2.87
C ASP A 175 6.60 -21.20 3.42
N TYR A 176 6.98 -20.68 4.57
CA TYR A 176 8.31 -20.94 5.14
C TYR A 176 8.43 -22.29 5.84
N LYS A 177 7.32 -22.81 6.39
CA LYS A 177 7.33 -24.02 7.23
C LYS A 177 8.41 -23.93 8.32
N ASP A 178 9.23 -24.99 8.41
CA ASP A 178 10.35 -25.09 9.37
C ASP A 178 11.72 -24.91 8.67
N VAL A 179 11.76 -24.33 7.46
CA VAL A 179 13.00 -24.16 6.71
C VAL A 179 13.72 -22.91 7.18
N ASP A 180 15.01 -23.07 7.54
CA ASP A 180 15.85 -21.94 7.92
C ASP A 180 16.29 -21.14 6.68
N VAL A 181 15.76 -19.93 6.55
CA VAL A 181 16.07 -19.00 5.45
C VAL A 181 16.95 -17.83 5.89
N ARG A 182 17.46 -17.84 7.11
CA ARG A 182 18.31 -16.76 7.64
C ARG A 182 19.59 -16.64 6.83
N GLY A 183 19.93 -15.39 6.53
CA GLY A 183 21.13 -15.08 5.75
C GLY A 183 21.03 -15.42 4.26
N LYS A 184 19.86 -15.78 3.74
CA LYS A 184 19.62 -16.14 2.34
C LYS A 184 18.94 -14.99 1.58
N ILE A 185 19.00 -15.04 0.26
CA ILE A 185 18.18 -14.21 -0.63
C ILE A 185 16.95 -15.02 -1.02
N LEU A 186 15.78 -14.48 -0.72
CA LEU A 186 14.51 -15.15 -1.04
C LEU A 186 14.01 -14.74 -2.41
N VAL A 187 13.52 -15.69 -3.17
CA VAL A 187 12.85 -15.47 -4.46
C VAL A 187 11.39 -15.86 -4.28
N MET A 188 10.48 -14.95 -4.60
CA MET A 188 9.07 -15.12 -4.30
C MET A 188 8.15 -14.57 -5.38
N LEU A 189 6.96 -15.14 -5.44
CA LEU A 189 5.90 -14.68 -6.31
C LEU A 189 5.31 -13.37 -5.78
N ASN A 190 4.97 -12.46 -6.69
CA ASN A 190 4.10 -11.34 -6.40
C ASN A 190 2.66 -11.84 -6.19
N ASN A 191 1.82 -11.01 -5.52
CA ASN A 191 0.44 -11.36 -5.19
C ASN A 191 0.32 -12.37 -4.02
N ASP A 192 -0.91 -12.72 -3.67
CA ASP A 192 -1.30 -13.80 -2.76
C ASP A 192 -1.99 -14.90 -3.57
N PRO A 193 -2.23 -16.09 -3.00
CA PRO A 193 -2.89 -17.18 -3.70
C PRO A 193 -4.27 -16.77 -4.21
N ASP A 194 -4.45 -16.71 -5.54
CA ASP A 194 -5.67 -16.30 -6.23
C ASP A 194 -6.27 -17.39 -7.14
N TRP A 195 -5.60 -18.56 -7.18
CA TRP A 195 -5.97 -19.69 -8.00
C TRP A 195 -7.15 -20.51 -7.44
N ASP A 196 -7.50 -20.34 -6.18
CA ASP A 196 -8.64 -20.95 -5.50
C ASP A 196 -9.50 -19.83 -4.89
N PRO A 197 -10.79 -19.71 -5.29
CA PRO A 197 -11.67 -18.65 -4.79
C PRO A 197 -11.96 -18.71 -3.28
N ASP A 198 -11.69 -19.86 -2.66
CA ASP A 198 -11.88 -20.07 -1.21
C ASP A 198 -10.60 -19.76 -0.41
N LEU A 199 -9.49 -19.38 -1.07
CA LEU A 199 -8.25 -18.95 -0.42
C LEU A 199 -8.17 -17.43 -0.35
N PHE A 200 -7.74 -16.90 0.81
CA PHE A 200 -7.59 -15.47 1.04
C PHE A 200 -8.89 -14.73 0.66
N ALA A 201 -8.83 -13.84 -0.32
CA ALA A 201 -10.02 -13.17 -0.87
C ALA A 201 -10.27 -13.52 -2.35
N GLY A 202 -9.82 -14.69 -2.80
CA GLY A 202 -9.89 -15.14 -4.19
C GLY A 202 -9.12 -14.19 -5.10
N SER A 203 -9.78 -13.61 -6.12
CA SER A 203 -9.16 -12.68 -7.05
C SER A 203 -8.88 -11.27 -6.48
N ARG A 204 -9.25 -11.00 -5.24
CA ARG A 204 -9.00 -9.72 -4.57
C ARG A 204 -7.69 -9.82 -3.78
N ARG A 205 -6.71 -9.00 -4.17
CA ARG A 205 -5.44 -8.93 -3.45
C ARG A 205 -5.65 -8.43 -2.02
N LEU A 206 -5.14 -9.16 -1.05
CA LEU A 206 -5.02 -8.73 0.34
C LEU A 206 -3.64 -8.08 0.59
N TYR A 207 -3.39 -7.64 1.83
CA TYR A 207 -2.10 -7.13 2.25
C TYR A 207 -0.95 -8.12 1.98
N TYR A 208 -1.20 -9.42 2.13
CA TYR A 208 -0.24 -10.49 1.85
C TYR A 208 0.28 -10.50 0.42
N GLY A 209 -0.51 -9.99 -0.53
CA GLY A 209 -0.14 -9.91 -1.94
C GLY A 209 0.64 -8.64 -2.31
N ARG A 210 0.78 -7.68 -1.40
CA ARG A 210 1.51 -6.44 -1.65
C ARG A 210 3.02 -6.67 -1.62
N TRP A 211 3.75 -5.87 -2.39
CA TRP A 211 5.21 -5.96 -2.47
C TRP A 211 5.91 -5.59 -1.16
N ASP A 212 5.38 -4.62 -0.42
CA ASP A 212 5.86 -4.20 0.89
C ASP A 212 5.81 -5.36 1.90
N TYR A 213 4.67 -6.07 2.00
CA TYR A 213 4.55 -7.27 2.82
C TYR A 213 5.62 -8.33 2.48
N LYS A 214 5.96 -8.50 1.19
CA LYS A 214 6.96 -9.50 0.78
C LYS A 214 8.33 -9.24 1.42
N TYR A 215 8.77 -7.98 1.40
CA TYR A 215 10.04 -7.59 2.02
C TYR A 215 9.99 -7.67 3.55
N GLU A 216 8.88 -7.24 4.16
CA GLU A 216 8.68 -7.40 5.60
C GLU A 216 8.69 -8.88 6.04
N SER A 217 8.00 -9.74 5.31
CA SER A 217 7.94 -11.17 5.58
C SER A 217 9.32 -11.81 5.48
N ALA A 218 10.09 -11.48 4.45
CA ALA A 218 11.47 -11.94 4.30
C ALA A 218 12.36 -11.45 5.44
N ALA A 219 12.24 -10.19 5.84
CA ALA A 219 12.98 -9.61 6.96
C ALA A 219 12.64 -10.32 8.29
N LYS A 220 11.36 -10.54 8.57
CA LYS A 220 10.89 -11.27 9.77
C LYS A 220 11.39 -12.71 9.80
N ALA A 221 11.58 -13.33 8.62
CA ALA A 221 12.19 -14.66 8.50
C ALA A 221 13.73 -14.65 8.62
N GLY A 222 14.36 -13.46 8.69
CA GLY A 222 15.81 -13.28 8.84
C GLY A 222 16.60 -13.37 7.53
N ALA A 223 15.96 -13.24 6.39
CA ALA A 223 16.62 -13.16 5.10
C ALA A 223 17.48 -11.89 4.98
N VAL A 224 18.55 -11.94 4.18
CA VAL A 224 19.38 -10.77 3.91
C VAL A 224 18.94 -9.98 2.70
N GLY A 225 18.16 -10.61 1.80
CA GLY A 225 17.62 -9.97 0.60
C GLY A 225 16.37 -10.70 0.13
N ALA A 226 15.58 -10.02 -0.69
CA ALA A 226 14.41 -10.60 -1.32
C ALA A 226 14.23 -10.10 -2.76
N ILE A 227 13.84 -11.00 -3.62
CA ILE A 227 13.60 -10.81 -5.06
C ILE A 227 12.15 -11.19 -5.33
N ILE A 228 11.36 -10.26 -5.85
CA ILE A 228 9.98 -10.53 -6.29
C ILE A 228 10.00 -10.80 -7.81
N ILE A 229 9.37 -11.88 -8.23
CA ILE A 229 9.18 -12.20 -9.64
C ILE A 229 8.00 -11.37 -10.15
N HIS A 230 8.26 -10.53 -11.14
CA HIS A 230 7.23 -9.72 -11.78
C HIS A 230 6.63 -10.45 -12.98
N THR A 231 5.30 -10.51 -13.00
CA THR A 231 4.52 -10.79 -14.20
C THR A 231 3.44 -9.73 -14.36
N THR A 232 3.11 -9.34 -15.58
CA THR A 232 2.03 -8.37 -15.82
C THR A 232 0.69 -8.84 -15.22
N PRO A 233 0.28 -10.10 -15.29
CA PRO A 233 -0.94 -10.56 -14.64
C PRO A 233 -0.92 -10.44 -13.11
N SER A 234 0.19 -10.77 -12.45
CA SER A 234 0.27 -10.72 -10.99
C SER A 234 0.38 -9.28 -10.45
N ALA A 235 1.07 -8.40 -11.16
CA ALA A 235 1.22 -7.01 -10.76
C ALA A 235 0.02 -6.14 -11.14
N GLY A 236 -0.63 -6.42 -12.27
CA GLY A 236 -1.66 -5.59 -12.88
C GLY A 236 -1.11 -4.48 -13.78
N TYR A 237 0.23 -4.43 -13.95
CA TYR A 237 0.95 -3.46 -14.78
C TYR A 237 2.22 -4.10 -15.39
N PRO A 238 2.76 -3.55 -16.50
CA PRO A 238 4.00 -4.06 -17.11
C PRO A 238 5.23 -3.73 -16.26
N PHE A 239 6.34 -4.44 -16.47
CA PHE A 239 7.61 -4.25 -15.74
C PHE A 239 8.15 -2.82 -15.85
N GLN A 240 7.79 -2.10 -16.91
CA GLN A 240 8.16 -0.69 -17.09
C GLN A 240 7.71 0.19 -15.91
N VAL A 241 6.59 -0.11 -15.26
CA VAL A 241 6.16 0.61 -14.06
C VAL A 241 7.16 0.42 -12.92
N VAL A 242 7.67 -0.80 -12.72
CA VAL A 242 8.74 -1.04 -11.73
C VAL A 242 10.01 -0.28 -12.09
N GLN A 243 10.39 -0.27 -13.39
CA GLN A 243 11.57 0.47 -13.86
C GLN A 243 11.47 1.97 -13.51
N THR A 244 10.30 2.57 -13.67
CA THR A 244 10.10 4.02 -13.50
C THR A 244 9.79 4.43 -12.06
N SER A 245 9.08 3.59 -11.28
CA SER A 245 8.69 3.92 -9.91
C SER A 245 9.71 3.47 -8.85
N TRP A 246 10.61 2.50 -9.17
CA TRP A 246 11.60 1.95 -8.24
C TRP A 246 13.03 2.39 -8.53
N THR A 247 13.22 3.44 -9.32
CA THR A 247 14.52 4.03 -9.62
C THR A 247 14.53 5.52 -9.26
N GLY A 248 15.73 6.08 -9.09
CA GLY A 248 15.86 7.43 -8.55
C GLY A 248 15.79 7.44 -7.02
N GLU A 249 15.45 8.57 -6.44
CA GLU A 249 15.27 8.70 -5.00
C GLU A 249 13.95 8.06 -4.57
N GLN A 250 14.06 7.13 -3.63
CA GLN A 250 12.94 6.45 -2.98
C GLN A 250 12.80 6.98 -1.56
N PHE A 251 11.59 7.06 -1.03
CA PHE A 251 11.37 7.54 0.31
C PHE A 251 10.83 6.43 1.22
N GLU A 252 11.29 6.45 2.47
CA GLU A 252 10.82 5.55 3.52
C GLU A 252 10.57 6.36 4.80
N ALA A 253 9.79 5.81 5.73
CA ALA A 253 9.75 6.32 7.09
C ALA A 253 11.11 6.11 7.77
N PRO A 254 11.52 6.98 8.70
CA PRO A 254 12.73 6.77 9.50
C PRO A 254 12.76 5.37 10.11
N ALA A 255 13.92 4.71 10.03
CA ALA A 255 14.08 3.33 10.49
C ALA A 255 13.74 3.19 11.98
N GLY A 256 12.79 2.30 12.28
CA GLY A 256 12.45 1.85 13.62
C GLY A 256 13.30 0.65 14.06
N ASN A 257 12.75 -0.16 14.96
CA ASN A 257 13.38 -1.38 15.47
C ASN A 257 12.98 -2.65 14.69
N GLU A 258 12.13 -2.51 13.68
CA GLU A 258 11.66 -3.65 12.89
C GLU A 258 12.80 -4.19 12.02
N PRO A 259 12.87 -5.53 11.85
CA PRO A 259 13.89 -6.13 11.00
C PRO A 259 13.69 -5.70 9.55
N ARG A 260 14.81 -5.50 8.83
CA ARG A 260 14.84 -5.13 7.42
C ARG A 260 15.75 -6.07 6.63
N VAL A 261 15.41 -6.36 5.38
CA VAL A 261 16.33 -6.98 4.44
C VAL A 261 17.34 -5.93 3.97
N ARG A 262 18.54 -6.35 3.61
CA ARG A 262 19.56 -5.42 3.08
C ARG A 262 19.35 -5.06 1.61
N LEU A 263 18.67 -5.94 0.88
CA LEU A 263 18.39 -5.80 -0.55
C LEU A 263 16.92 -6.10 -0.82
N THR A 264 16.26 -5.19 -1.52
CA THR A 264 14.95 -5.39 -2.14
C THR A 264 15.12 -5.39 -3.65
N ALA A 265 14.53 -6.34 -4.37
CA ALA A 265 14.66 -6.40 -5.81
C ALA A 265 13.41 -6.98 -6.49
N TRP A 266 13.24 -6.60 -7.74
CA TRP A 266 12.32 -7.20 -8.70
C TRP A 266 13.10 -7.78 -9.85
N VAL A 267 12.63 -8.90 -10.38
CA VAL A 267 13.14 -9.47 -11.63
C VAL A 267 11.99 -9.75 -12.58
N THR A 268 12.25 -9.69 -13.88
CA THR A 268 11.29 -10.15 -14.88
C THR A 268 11.07 -11.66 -14.76
N ASP A 269 9.95 -12.17 -15.25
CA ASP A 269 9.67 -13.61 -15.33
C ASP A 269 10.70 -14.35 -16.19
N GLU A 270 11.18 -13.73 -17.28
CA GLU A 270 12.24 -14.28 -18.10
C GLU A 270 13.56 -14.42 -17.33
N ALA A 271 13.96 -13.39 -16.59
CA ALA A 271 15.14 -13.42 -15.74
C ALA A 271 15.02 -14.48 -14.63
N ALA A 272 13.85 -14.56 -13.97
CA ALA A 272 13.56 -15.61 -12.99
C ALA A 272 13.66 -17.02 -13.58
N GLY A 273 13.16 -17.22 -14.80
CA GLY A 273 13.31 -18.47 -15.53
C GLY A 273 14.76 -18.83 -15.86
N ARG A 274 15.61 -17.83 -16.18
CA ARG A 274 17.06 -18.04 -16.35
C ARG A 274 17.74 -18.43 -15.03
N LEU A 275 17.36 -17.80 -13.91
CA LEU A 275 17.85 -18.14 -12.57
C LEU A 275 17.49 -19.57 -12.18
N ALA A 276 16.24 -19.99 -12.38
CA ALA A 276 15.80 -21.35 -12.10
C ALA A 276 16.61 -22.38 -12.93
N ARG A 277 16.75 -22.14 -14.23
CA ARG A 277 17.53 -23.02 -15.13
C ARG A 277 19.02 -23.08 -14.77
N LEU A 278 19.63 -21.99 -14.28
CA LEU A 278 21.00 -21.96 -13.79
C LEU A 278 21.22 -23.00 -12.68
N GLY A 279 20.24 -23.17 -11.79
CA GLY A 279 20.26 -24.18 -10.74
C GLY A 279 19.72 -25.55 -11.13
N GLY A 280 19.39 -25.75 -12.43
CA GLY A 280 18.87 -27.02 -12.94
C GLY A 280 17.37 -27.25 -12.66
N LEU A 281 16.60 -26.16 -12.40
CA LEU A 281 15.20 -26.18 -12.09
C LEU A 281 14.35 -25.52 -13.20
N ASP A 282 13.06 -25.79 -13.17
CA ASP A 282 12.07 -25.17 -14.07
C ASP A 282 11.17 -24.21 -13.28
N LEU A 283 11.01 -22.98 -13.77
CA LEU A 283 10.24 -21.94 -13.07
C LEU A 283 8.74 -22.28 -13.00
N ASP A 284 8.18 -22.83 -14.06
CA ASP A 284 6.75 -23.18 -14.09
C ASP A 284 6.45 -24.32 -13.11
N GLU A 285 7.38 -25.29 -12.95
CA GLU A 285 7.27 -26.34 -11.94
C GLU A 285 7.36 -25.77 -10.51
N LEU A 286 8.24 -24.81 -10.28
CA LEU A 286 8.35 -24.10 -8.99
C LEU A 286 7.06 -23.34 -8.68
N ILE A 287 6.52 -22.58 -9.61
CA ILE A 287 5.25 -21.86 -9.46
C ILE A 287 4.10 -22.84 -9.19
N ALA A 288 4.00 -23.92 -9.97
CA ALA A 288 2.97 -24.94 -9.78
C ALA A 288 3.06 -25.58 -8.38
N SER A 289 4.28 -25.80 -7.86
CA SER A 289 4.49 -26.35 -6.52
C SER A 289 4.00 -25.41 -5.41
N ALA A 290 4.08 -24.08 -5.63
CA ALA A 290 3.62 -23.05 -4.69
C ALA A 290 2.08 -22.97 -4.60
N HIS A 291 1.35 -23.58 -5.55
CA HIS A 291 -0.11 -23.70 -5.51
C HIS A 291 -0.56 -24.83 -4.57
N SER A 292 0.02 -24.91 -3.39
CA SER A 292 -0.30 -25.95 -2.41
C SER A 292 0.01 -25.51 -0.98
N ARG A 293 -0.88 -25.82 -0.05
CA ARG A 293 -0.62 -25.67 1.40
C ARG A 293 0.56 -26.52 1.89
N ASP A 294 0.91 -27.59 1.16
CA ASP A 294 2.04 -28.47 1.47
C ASP A 294 3.37 -28.00 0.87
N PHE A 295 3.37 -26.86 0.15
CA PHE A 295 4.58 -26.26 -0.39
C PHE A 295 5.66 -26.10 0.68
N ARG A 296 6.91 -26.30 0.29
CA ARG A 296 8.10 -26.04 1.11
C ARG A 296 9.12 -25.26 0.31
N PRO A 297 9.87 -24.35 0.96
CA PRO A 297 10.97 -23.63 0.31
C PRO A 297 11.93 -24.58 -0.43
N VAL A 298 12.33 -24.14 -1.62
CA VAL A 298 13.20 -24.89 -2.53
C VAL A 298 14.50 -24.10 -2.74
N SER A 299 15.67 -24.70 -2.44
CA SER A 299 16.95 -24.12 -2.84
C SER A 299 17.02 -24.04 -4.35
N LEU A 300 17.38 -22.89 -4.89
CA LEU A 300 17.61 -22.76 -6.33
C LEU A 300 18.97 -23.32 -6.77
N ASN A 301 19.81 -23.84 -5.85
CA ASN A 301 21.18 -24.26 -6.09
C ASN A 301 22.04 -23.15 -6.73
N VAL A 302 21.72 -21.92 -6.42
CA VAL A 302 22.35 -20.70 -6.92
C VAL A 302 22.76 -19.84 -5.74
N ARG A 303 23.91 -19.20 -5.84
CA ARG A 303 24.42 -18.25 -4.87
C ARG A 303 24.77 -16.93 -5.55
N SER A 304 24.73 -15.85 -4.78
CA SER A 304 25.09 -14.55 -5.30
C SER A 304 25.77 -13.67 -4.25
N SER A 305 26.61 -12.79 -4.73
CA SER A 305 27.14 -11.65 -3.98
C SER A 305 26.75 -10.37 -4.68
N ILE A 306 26.42 -9.34 -3.89
CA ILE A 306 26.14 -8.00 -4.43
C ILE A 306 26.63 -6.95 -3.43
N ALA A 307 27.24 -5.89 -3.95
CA ALA A 307 27.63 -4.73 -3.17
C ALA A 307 27.33 -3.45 -3.96
N PHE A 308 26.79 -2.46 -3.29
CA PHE A 308 26.48 -1.15 -3.88
C PHE A 308 26.45 -0.06 -2.81
N GLU A 309 26.55 1.19 -3.25
CA GLU A 309 26.42 2.37 -2.40
C GLU A 309 25.01 2.95 -2.48
N SER A 310 24.61 3.67 -1.44
CA SER A 310 23.36 4.41 -1.38
C SER A 310 23.59 5.82 -0.86
N THR A 311 22.97 6.80 -1.49
CA THR A 311 22.84 8.14 -0.94
C THR A 311 21.67 8.14 0.04
N VAL A 312 21.91 8.60 1.27
CA VAL A 312 20.90 8.67 2.34
C VAL A 312 20.67 10.13 2.69
N ASN A 313 19.45 10.61 2.48
CA ASN A 313 19.01 11.97 2.78
C ASN A 313 18.06 11.95 3.97
N GLU A 314 18.62 12.18 5.18
CA GLU A 314 17.83 12.30 6.40
C GLU A 314 17.19 13.70 6.53
N GLY A 315 16.09 13.78 7.28
CA GLY A 315 15.41 15.05 7.57
C GLY A 315 14.60 15.60 6.40
N THR A 316 14.31 14.78 5.41
CA THR A 316 13.34 15.07 4.36
C THR A 316 11.93 14.94 4.92
N HIS A 317 11.01 15.77 4.51
CA HIS A 317 9.63 15.71 5.01
C HIS A 317 8.63 16.20 3.97
N THR A 318 7.44 15.66 4.03
CA THR A 318 6.23 16.12 3.38
C THR A 318 5.13 16.28 4.44
N ALA A 319 3.88 16.38 4.07
CA ALA A 319 2.78 16.43 5.04
C ALA A 319 1.46 15.93 4.44
N ASN A 320 0.66 15.27 5.26
CA ASN A 320 -0.76 15.09 4.98
C ASN A 320 -1.48 16.43 5.09
N VAL A 321 -2.48 16.68 4.24
CA VAL A 321 -3.34 17.86 4.33
C VAL A 321 -4.69 17.46 4.90
N LEU A 322 -5.10 18.16 5.97
CA LEU A 322 -6.30 17.85 6.72
C LEU A 322 -7.24 19.06 6.81
N GLY A 323 -8.47 18.87 6.38
CA GLY A 323 -9.53 19.84 6.59
C GLY A 323 -10.72 19.22 7.29
N ILE A 324 -11.23 19.86 8.34
CA ILE A 324 -12.38 19.39 9.10
C ILE A 324 -13.58 20.32 8.94
N LEU A 325 -14.74 19.76 8.68
CA LEU A 325 -16.01 20.44 8.76
C LEU A 325 -16.71 19.96 10.03
N PRO A 326 -16.82 20.78 11.10
CA PRO A 326 -17.43 20.38 12.36
C PRO A 326 -18.90 19.99 12.19
N GLY A 327 -19.30 18.90 12.83
CA GLY A 327 -20.68 18.41 12.83
C GLY A 327 -21.65 19.35 13.58
N SER A 328 -22.93 19.33 13.20
CA SER A 328 -23.98 20.16 13.80
C SER A 328 -24.62 19.55 15.05
N ASP A 329 -24.45 18.25 15.28
CA ASP A 329 -25.06 17.54 16.39
C ASP A 329 -24.06 17.38 17.56
N PRO A 330 -24.34 17.96 18.74
CA PRO A 330 -23.40 17.89 19.86
C PRO A 330 -23.10 16.48 20.38
N GLU A 331 -23.95 15.49 20.09
CA GLU A 331 -23.74 14.10 20.49
C GLU A 331 -22.93 13.30 19.45
N LEU A 332 -22.91 13.77 18.18
CA LEU A 332 -22.29 13.09 17.06
C LEU A 332 -21.10 13.86 16.46
N ALA A 333 -20.85 15.09 16.87
CA ALA A 333 -19.79 15.92 16.30
C ALA A 333 -18.38 15.35 16.54
N ASP A 334 -18.21 14.49 17.54
CA ASP A 334 -16.93 13.79 17.80
C ASP A 334 -16.76 12.55 16.90
N GLU A 335 -17.80 12.11 16.17
CA GLU A 335 -17.70 11.05 15.18
C GLU A 335 -17.31 11.63 13.82
N LEU A 336 -16.36 10.98 13.12
CA LEU A 336 -15.86 11.44 11.83
C LEU A 336 -16.35 10.57 10.68
N VAL A 337 -16.74 11.23 9.58
CA VAL A 337 -16.78 10.62 8.25
C VAL A 337 -15.55 11.11 7.49
N VAL A 338 -14.68 10.18 7.09
CA VAL A 338 -13.39 10.50 6.45
C VAL A 338 -13.47 10.24 4.96
N TYR A 339 -13.08 11.24 4.16
CA TYR A 339 -12.81 11.11 2.73
C TYR A 339 -11.32 11.27 2.51
N THR A 340 -10.70 10.34 1.80
CA THR A 340 -9.25 10.34 1.62
C THR A 340 -8.85 10.06 0.17
N ALA A 341 -7.76 10.69 -0.25
CA ALA A 341 -7.01 10.39 -1.48
C ALA A 341 -5.54 10.76 -1.23
N HIS A 342 -4.61 10.18 -1.98
CA HIS A 342 -3.24 10.67 -1.93
C HIS A 342 -3.02 11.78 -2.95
N HIS A 343 -2.13 12.73 -2.62
CA HIS A 343 -1.87 13.89 -3.44
C HIS A 343 -0.52 13.83 -4.16
N ASP A 344 0.38 12.97 -3.74
CA ASP A 344 1.67 12.75 -4.36
C ASP A 344 1.56 11.91 -5.64
N HIS A 345 2.63 11.94 -6.44
CA HIS A 345 2.90 11.01 -7.52
C HIS A 345 4.42 10.86 -7.70
N LEU A 346 4.87 10.27 -8.81
CA LEU A 346 6.27 9.86 -9.01
C LEU A 346 7.25 11.02 -9.25
N GLY A 347 6.78 12.24 -9.47
CA GLY A 347 7.65 13.38 -9.70
C GLY A 347 8.29 13.36 -11.09
N ILE A 348 9.60 13.63 -11.14
CA ILE A 348 10.41 13.61 -12.37
C ILE A 348 11.24 12.32 -12.38
N GLY A 349 11.17 11.58 -13.47
CA GLY A 349 11.84 10.30 -13.62
C GLY A 349 12.53 10.11 -14.97
N ALA A 350 12.61 8.87 -15.41
CA ALA A 350 13.21 8.52 -16.69
C ALA A 350 12.41 9.15 -17.84
N THR A 351 13.14 9.73 -18.80
CA THR A 351 12.55 10.36 -19.99
C THR A 351 11.95 9.30 -20.91
N ASP A 352 10.72 9.50 -21.34
CA ASP A 352 10.04 8.63 -22.29
C ASP A 352 10.51 8.83 -23.74
N ALA A 353 9.86 8.14 -24.69
CA ALA A 353 10.21 8.22 -26.12
C ALA A 353 9.92 9.57 -26.76
N ASP A 354 9.03 10.37 -26.18
CA ASP A 354 8.65 11.71 -26.66
C ASP A 354 9.50 12.82 -26.02
N GLY A 355 10.37 12.46 -25.08
CA GLY A 355 11.27 13.38 -24.38
C GLY A 355 10.68 13.95 -23.09
N ASP A 356 9.55 13.41 -22.62
CA ASP A 356 8.90 13.81 -21.38
C ASP A 356 9.46 13.01 -20.20
N SER A 357 9.73 13.70 -19.11
CA SER A 357 10.21 13.11 -17.84
C SER A 357 9.32 13.43 -16.65
N ILE A 358 8.22 14.17 -16.85
CA ILE A 358 7.29 14.53 -15.79
C ILE A 358 6.17 13.51 -15.73
N TYR A 359 6.05 12.82 -14.59
CA TYR A 359 4.95 11.91 -14.33
C TYR A 359 3.78 12.69 -13.75
N ASN A 360 2.90 13.21 -14.62
CA ASN A 360 1.84 14.15 -14.23
C ASN A 360 0.78 13.57 -13.28
N GLY A 361 0.56 12.24 -13.26
CA GLY A 361 -0.35 11.58 -12.32
C GLY A 361 -1.80 12.08 -12.40
N ALA A 362 -2.35 12.26 -13.62
CA ALA A 362 -3.72 12.74 -13.77
C ALA A 362 -4.76 11.74 -13.25
N ARG A 363 -4.59 10.45 -13.58
CA ARG A 363 -5.45 9.38 -13.10
C ARG A 363 -5.06 8.95 -11.69
N ASP A 364 -3.78 8.83 -11.44
CA ASP A 364 -3.16 8.44 -10.18
C ASP A 364 -2.29 9.59 -9.65
N ASN A 365 -2.74 10.44 -8.68
CA ASN A 365 -4.13 10.38 -8.21
C ASN A 365 -4.77 11.80 -8.15
N ALA A 366 -4.45 12.67 -9.13
CA ALA A 366 -5.13 13.97 -9.24
C ALA A 366 -6.65 13.80 -9.31
N SER A 367 -7.14 12.70 -9.94
CA SER A 367 -8.56 12.39 -10.03
C SER A 367 -9.21 12.10 -8.66
N GLY A 368 -8.51 11.41 -7.77
CA GLY A 368 -8.95 11.16 -6.40
C GLY A 368 -8.99 12.44 -5.57
N VAL A 369 -7.93 13.25 -5.65
CA VAL A 369 -7.89 14.57 -4.99
C VAL A 369 -9.02 15.46 -5.47
N ALA A 370 -9.21 15.59 -6.79
CA ALA A 370 -10.31 16.36 -7.37
C ALA A 370 -11.69 15.86 -6.88
N THR A 371 -11.86 14.54 -6.75
CA THR A 371 -13.10 13.95 -6.23
C THR A 371 -13.33 14.36 -4.78
N VAL A 372 -12.33 14.27 -3.91
CA VAL A 372 -12.43 14.69 -2.50
C VAL A 372 -12.75 16.18 -2.39
N LEU A 373 -12.09 17.03 -3.19
CA LEU A 373 -12.38 18.47 -3.20
C LEU A 373 -13.77 18.80 -3.74
N ALA A 374 -14.25 18.06 -4.74
CA ALA A 374 -15.63 18.21 -5.24
C ALA A 374 -16.67 17.80 -4.20
N ILE A 375 -16.40 16.75 -3.41
CA ILE A 375 -17.23 16.35 -2.28
C ILE A 375 -17.20 17.43 -1.20
N ALA A 376 -16.06 18.05 -0.90
CA ALA A 376 -15.97 19.18 0.03
C ALA A 376 -16.85 20.36 -0.41
N ARG A 377 -16.86 20.69 -1.71
CA ARG A 377 -17.76 21.69 -2.29
C ARG A 377 -19.24 21.34 -2.11
N ALA A 378 -19.59 20.06 -2.30
CA ALA A 378 -20.96 19.62 -2.08
C ALA A 378 -21.39 19.79 -0.60
N PHE A 379 -20.51 19.48 0.35
CA PHE A 379 -20.77 19.75 1.77
C PHE A 379 -20.95 21.24 2.08
N SER A 380 -20.18 22.11 1.43
CA SER A 380 -20.32 23.57 1.62
C SER A 380 -21.60 24.15 0.99
N ALA A 381 -22.23 23.42 0.07
CA ALA A 381 -23.49 23.82 -0.56
C ALA A 381 -24.74 23.40 0.25
N LEU A 382 -24.59 22.61 1.31
CA LEU A 382 -25.69 22.22 2.18
C LEU A 382 -26.19 23.43 3.00
N GLU A 383 -27.50 23.56 3.16
CA GLU A 383 -28.09 24.57 4.04
C GLU A 383 -27.80 24.30 5.52
N GLU A 384 -27.75 23.03 5.91
CA GLU A 384 -27.39 22.59 7.25
C GLU A 384 -26.18 21.67 7.21
N ARG A 385 -25.22 21.89 8.10
CA ARG A 385 -24.06 21.01 8.24
C ARG A 385 -24.49 19.59 8.60
N PRO A 386 -23.73 18.57 8.17
CA PRO A 386 -23.93 17.18 8.60
C PRO A 386 -23.93 17.08 10.13
N ARG A 387 -24.64 16.09 10.66
CA ARG A 387 -24.66 15.84 12.11
C ARG A 387 -23.28 15.43 12.65
N ARG A 388 -22.57 14.58 11.92
CA ARG A 388 -21.19 14.17 12.20
C ARG A 388 -20.20 15.12 11.56
N SER A 389 -19.03 15.22 12.14
CA SER A 389 -17.93 15.94 11.51
C SER A 389 -17.43 15.21 10.25
N VAL A 390 -16.95 15.98 9.28
CA VAL A 390 -16.37 15.45 8.04
C VAL A 390 -14.91 15.82 7.98
N LEU A 391 -14.04 14.83 7.81
CA LEU A 391 -12.62 15.01 7.63
C LEU A 391 -12.22 14.73 6.17
N MET A 392 -11.61 15.72 5.52
CA MET A 392 -10.90 15.55 4.26
C MET A 392 -9.43 15.31 4.59
N LEU A 393 -8.95 14.11 4.28
CA LEU A 393 -7.59 13.66 4.56
C LEU A 393 -6.86 13.35 3.27
N LEU A 394 -6.03 14.29 2.81
CA LEU A 394 -5.23 14.13 1.60
C LEU A 394 -3.84 13.67 2.04
N VAL A 395 -3.55 12.36 1.85
CA VAL A 395 -2.32 11.74 2.35
C VAL A 395 -1.15 11.94 1.39
N ALA A 396 0.06 11.98 1.95
CA ALA A 396 1.32 12.13 1.24
C ALA A 396 2.02 10.78 1.04
N ALA A 397 2.96 10.72 0.09
CA ALA A 397 3.90 9.60 -0.11
C ALA A 397 3.23 8.22 -0.15
N GLU A 398 2.09 8.11 -0.82
CA GLU A 398 1.39 6.85 -1.06
C GLU A 398 2.19 5.94 -1.97
N GLU A 399 2.74 6.52 -3.05
CA GLU A 399 3.55 5.82 -4.07
C GLU A 399 4.83 5.19 -3.48
N GLN A 400 5.23 5.64 -2.31
CA GLN A 400 6.40 5.19 -1.57
C GLN A 400 6.07 4.10 -0.51
N GLY A 401 4.84 3.59 -0.49
CA GLY A 401 4.40 2.55 0.44
C GLY A 401 3.45 3.03 1.54
N LEU A 402 2.51 3.94 1.20
CA LEU A 402 1.42 4.40 2.09
C LEU A 402 1.90 5.22 3.31
N LEU A 403 3.06 5.90 3.22
CA LEU A 403 3.73 6.50 4.37
C LEU A 403 2.88 7.56 5.08
N GLY A 404 2.15 8.40 4.34
CA GLY A 404 1.24 9.38 4.92
C GLY A 404 0.06 8.77 5.65
N SER A 405 -0.50 7.68 5.11
CA SER A 405 -1.58 6.93 5.76
C SER A 405 -1.08 6.26 7.05
N GLU A 406 0.12 5.69 7.02
CA GLU A 406 0.77 5.11 8.19
C GLU A 406 1.01 6.18 9.27
N ALA A 407 1.57 7.34 8.88
CA ALA A 407 1.78 8.45 9.81
C ALA A 407 0.47 8.89 10.47
N TYR A 408 -0.61 9.05 9.71
CA TYR A 408 -1.92 9.42 10.26
C TYR A 408 -2.48 8.35 11.20
N THR A 409 -2.39 7.08 10.87
CA THR A 409 -2.93 6.00 11.72
C THR A 409 -2.13 5.79 13.00
N ASN A 410 -0.84 6.13 13.00
CA ASN A 410 0.01 6.10 14.21
C ASN A 410 -0.21 7.30 15.13
N ASP A 411 -0.57 8.46 14.59
CA ASP A 411 -0.85 9.70 15.35
C ASP A 411 -2.09 10.42 14.77
N PRO A 412 -3.29 9.86 14.94
CA PRO A 412 -4.50 10.46 14.40
C PRO A 412 -4.83 11.76 15.11
N THR A 413 -5.22 12.78 14.35
CA THR A 413 -5.57 14.11 14.89
C THR A 413 -6.95 14.17 15.54
N ALA A 414 -7.77 13.15 15.33
CA ALA A 414 -9.09 12.97 15.93
C ALA A 414 -9.20 11.57 16.55
N HIS A 415 -9.79 11.51 17.73
CA HIS A 415 -9.96 10.29 18.53
C HIS A 415 -11.39 9.79 18.51
#